data_a9dfe94a07ba9c82f20a5d745a7593f8
#
_entry.id   a9dfe94a07ba9c82f20a5d745a7593f8
#
_cell.length_a   1.000
_cell.length_b   1.000
_cell.length_c   1.000
_cell.angle_alpha   90.00
_cell.angle_beta   90.00
_cell.angle_gamma   90.00
#
_symmetry.space_group_name_H-M   'P 1'
#
loop_
_entity.id
_entity.type
_entity.pdbx_description
1 polymer ?
#
loop_
_entity_poly.entity_id
_entity_poly.type
_entity_poly.pdbx_seq_one_letter_code
_entity_poly.pdbx_strand_id
1 'polypeptide(L)'
;MPVVLGDTIMTAIVPAAWMFSRVEKAIQIEAGLRSMAPEVMKRHKNVDIETFIDQQFYGKWLLLRNEPFPEQWDTYTSAAGSEFLFAPVSLNKEHLIREGYPEENMWVIGGVVVDALELKRKEKEEKSVFDVYPQLEKGKWIRVDIHRRENLTPRRFRAIVGAIENLVGKGFNVNFIEMSATRNALDYYRMRNVMAKLKKCRNFLHTNVWPEYAHVVEFFESKNCMAALTDSGGVQEELNLIGKACLTCRLSTDRPETVFDAKSNIIVPPISSDYMTKVILHIAKDDSLIRGMENAKKLYGAKVGQKAVSIISNLMKKGERPFKWAHEALGLWKEKSKGIEYL
;
A
#
# COMPACT_ATOMS: atom_id res chain seq x y z
N MET A 1 -3.52 -1.77 -27.39
CA MET A 1 -2.59 -1.77 -26.24
C MET A 1 -3.40 -1.85 -24.96
N PRO A 2 -3.24 -2.89 -24.12
CA PRO A 2 -3.95 -3.00 -22.84
C PRO A 2 -3.40 -2.01 -21.82
N VAL A 3 -4.24 -1.64 -20.86
CA VAL A 3 -3.87 -0.86 -19.68
C VAL A 3 -4.03 -1.75 -18.47
N VAL A 4 -2.97 -1.92 -17.70
CA VAL A 4 -2.96 -2.74 -16.48
C VAL A 4 -2.66 -1.88 -15.27
N LEU A 5 -3.19 -2.26 -14.10
CA LEU A 5 -3.11 -1.48 -12.87
C LEU A 5 -2.63 -2.36 -11.71
N GLY A 6 -1.68 -1.82 -10.94
CA GLY A 6 -1.24 -2.39 -9.67
C GLY A 6 -0.20 -3.50 -9.80
N ASP A 7 -0.19 -4.37 -8.80
CA ASP A 7 0.82 -5.40 -8.55
C ASP A 7 0.19 -6.80 -8.36
N THR A 8 -0.82 -7.12 -9.16
CA THR A 8 -1.49 -8.42 -9.13
C THR A 8 -0.99 -9.34 -10.25
N ILE A 9 -1.24 -10.65 -10.10
CA ILE A 9 -0.91 -11.67 -11.13
C ILE A 9 -1.50 -11.28 -12.50
N MET A 10 -2.70 -10.71 -12.54
CA MET A 10 -3.31 -10.25 -13.80
C MET A 10 -2.51 -9.13 -14.45
N THR A 11 -1.93 -8.24 -13.65
CA THR A 11 -1.06 -7.15 -14.13
C THR A 11 0.20 -7.69 -14.80
N ALA A 12 0.73 -8.81 -14.34
CA ALA A 12 1.89 -9.47 -14.94
C ALA A 12 1.53 -10.32 -16.16
N ILE A 13 0.43 -11.07 -16.12
CA ILE A 13 0.06 -12.02 -17.18
C ILE A 13 -0.52 -11.33 -18.40
N VAL A 14 -1.37 -10.31 -18.23
CA VAL A 14 -2.03 -9.64 -19.36
C VAL A 14 -1.05 -9.03 -20.36
N PRO A 15 0.01 -8.30 -19.96
CA PRO A 15 1.02 -7.82 -20.91
C PRO A 15 1.71 -8.95 -21.68
N ALA A 16 2.06 -10.03 -21.00
CA ALA A 16 2.70 -11.19 -21.65
C ALA A 16 1.79 -11.85 -22.69
N ALA A 17 0.52 -12.10 -22.33
CA ALA A 17 -0.46 -12.68 -23.25
C ALA A 17 -0.75 -11.77 -24.44
N TRP A 18 -0.83 -10.46 -24.22
CA TRP A 18 -1.05 -9.48 -25.27
C TRP A 18 0.13 -9.40 -26.23
N MET A 19 1.37 -9.34 -25.72
CA MET A 19 2.58 -9.40 -26.56
C MET A 19 2.62 -10.64 -27.43
N PHE A 20 2.31 -11.80 -26.85
CA PHE A 20 2.29 -13.06 -27.57
C PHE A 20 1.31 -13.05 -28.77
N SER A 21 0.14 -12.43 -28.60
CA SER A 21 -0.91 -12.42 -29.61
C SER A 21 -0.81 -11.27 -30.62
N ARG A 22 -0.17 -10.14 -30.24
CA ARG A 22 -0.22 -8.89 -31.02
C ARG A 22 1.14 -8.25 -31.28
N VAL A 23 2.20 -8.76 -30.67
CA VAL A 23 3.54 -8.18 -30.73
C VAL A 23 3.56 -6.69 -30.29
N GLU A 24 2.73 -6.37 -29.29
CA GLU A 24 2.61 -5.03 -28.73
C GLU A 24 2.75 -5.09 -27.23
N LYS A 25 3.31 -4.04 -26.64
CA LYS A 25 3.41 -3.91 -25.19
C LYS A 25 2.18 -3.23 -24.58
N ALA A 26 2.10 -3.27 -23.24
CA ALA A 26 1.03 -2.69 -22.46
C ALA A 26 1.36 -1.28 -21.96
N ILE A 27 0.39 -0.66 -21.28
CA ILE A 27 0.57 0.51 -20.41
C ILE A 27 0.40 0.02 -18.98
N GLN A 28 1.37 0.29 -18.12
CA GLN A 28 1.26 0.00 -16.69
C GLN A 28 0.97 1.27 -15.90
N ILE A 29 -0.12 1.27 -15.13
CA ILE A 29 -0.43 2.26 -14.09
C ILE A 29 0.06 1.69 -12.75
N GLU A 30 0.55 2.53 -11.84
CA GLU A 30 1.29 2.18 -10.62
C GLU A 30 2.64 1.49 -10.93
N ALA A 31 3.28 1.92 -11.99
CA ALA A 31 4.58 1.39 -12.39
C ALA A 31 5.70 1.80 -11.41
N GLY A 32 6.69 0.93 -11.25
CA GLY A 32 7.89 1.23 -10.47
C GLY A 32 7.76 1.07 -8.96
N LEU A 33 6.66 0.47 -8.47
CA LEU A 33 6.54 0.10 -7.07
C LEU A 33 7.63 -0.90 -6.69
N ARG A 34 8.43 -0.57 -5.68
CA ARG A 34 9.52 -1.43 -5.19
C ARG A 34 9.50 -1.48 -3.67
N SER A 35 9.59 -2.69 -3.14
CA SER A 35 9.65 -2.89 -1.70
C SER A 35 11.00 -2.44 -1.14
N MET A 36 10.94 -1.67 -0.07
CA MET A 36 12.11 -1.21 0.64
C MET A 36 11.95 -1.43 2.15
N ALA A 37 13.07 -1.62 2.84
CA ALA A 37 13.12 -1.74 4.29
C ALA A 37 14.12 -0.74 4.88
N PRO A 38 13.82 -0.11 6.03
CA PRO A 38 14.80 0.73 6.71
C PRO A 38 15.94 -0.13 7.25
N GLU A 39 17.19 0.28 7.04
CA GLU A 39 18.36 -0.50 7.45
C GLU A 39 18.41 -0.74 8.96
N VAL A 40 17.83 0.16 9.76
CA VAL A 40 17.71 0.01 11.21
C VAL A 40 16.98 -1.26 11.63
N MET A 41 16.16 -1.84 10.76
CA MET A 41 15.49 -3.12 11.01
C MET A 41 16.48 -4.23 11.40
N LYS A 42 17.68 -4.24 10.82
CA LYS A 42 18.75 -5.19 11.14
C LYS A 42 19.29 -5.02 12.55
N ARG A 43 19.15 -3.81 13.13
CA ARG A 43 19.70 -3.43 14.44
C ARG A 43 18.62 -3.15 15.49
N HIS A 44 17.36 -3.53 15.23
CA HIS A 44 16.21 -3.21 16.10
C HIS A 44 16.39 -3.60 17.58
N LYS A 45 17.24 -4.60 17.88
CA LYS A 45 17.55 -5.03 19.26
C LYS A 45 18.57 -4.13 19.96
N ASN A 46 19.34 -3.36 19.20
CA ASN A 46 20.51 -2.60 19.66
C ASN A 46 20.25 -1.09 19.67
N VAL A 47 19.03 -0.67 19.39
CA VAL A 47 18.60 0.73 19.42
C VAL A 47 17.34 0.85 20.27
N ASP A 48 17.13 2.00 20.89
CA ASP A 48 15.86 2.32 21.55
C ASP A 48 14.74 2.59 20.52
N ILE A 49 13.51 2.73 20.99
CA ILE A 49 12.34 2.87 20.12
C ILE A 49 12.33 4.22 19.39
N GLU A 50 12.77 5.29 20.05
CA GLU A 50 12.86 6.62 19.46
C GLU A 50 13.86 6.62 18.30
N THR A 51 15.08 6.15 18.53
CA THR A 51 16.09 5.95 17.48
C THR A 51 15.60 5.04 16.37
N PHE A 52 14.86 3.97 16.69
CA PHE A 52 14.27 3.08 15.69
C PHE A 52 13.27 3.79 14.77
N ILE A 53 12.45 4.69 15.30
CA ILE A 53 11.50 5.49 14.53
C ILE A 53 12.24 6.56 13.71
N ASP A 54 13.14 7.31 14.32
CA ASP A 54 13.92 8.36 13.65
C ASP A 54 14.72 7.82 12.46
N GLN A 55 15.33 6.65 12.61
CA GLN A 55 16.05 5.99 11.56
C GLN A 55 15.16 5.49 10.41
N GLN A 56 13.85 5.34 10.60
CA GLN A 56 12.92 5.10 9.51
C GLN A 56 12.69 6.39 8.70
N PHE A 57 12.61 7.54 9.36
CA PHE A 57 12.37 8.82 8.70
C PHE A 57 13.61 9.41 8.03
N TYR A 58 14.78 9.23 8.63
CA TYR A 58 16.01 9.93 8.24
C TYR A 58 17.18 9.00 7.90
N GLY A 59 17.04 7.72 8.19
CA GLY A 59 18.09 6.74 7.97
C GLY A 59 18.10 6.17 6.57
N LYS A 60 18.99 5.19 6.37
CA LYS A 60 19.16 4.49 5.09
C LYS A 60 18.09 3.43 4.89
N TRP A 61 17.63 3.31 3.64
CA TRP A 61 16.69 2.30 3.18
C TRP A 61 17.36 1.35 2.18
N LEU A 62 16.94 0.09 2.23
CA LEU A 62 17.45 -0.99 1.39
C LEU A 62 16.35 -1.45 0.45
N LEU A 63 16.67 -1.54 -0.84
CA LEU A 63 15.78 -2.11 -1.85
C LEU A 63 15.73 -3.64 -1.68
N LEU A 64 14.51 -4.20 -1.64
CA LEU A 64 14.26 -5.63 -1.55
C LEU A 64 13.63 -6.13 -2.85
N ARG A 65 14.31 -7.05 -3.55
CA ARG A 65 13.82 -7.51 -4.85
C ARG A 65 12.75 -8.60 -4.77
N ASN A 66 12.83 -9.46 -3.77
CA ASN A 66 12.05 -10.71 -3.74
C ASN A 66 10.87 -10.68 -2.76
N GLU A 67 10.67 -9.61 -2.03
CA GLU A 67 9.62 -9.49 -1.02
C GLU A 67 8.82 -8.20 -1.18
N PRO A 68 7.49 -8.25 -1.00
CA PRO A 68 6.68 -9.46 -0.81
C PRO A 68 6.50 -10.24 -2.13
N PHE A 69 6.25 -11.54 -2.03
CA PHE A 69 5.90 -12.37 -3.17
C PHE A 69 4.39 -12.74 -3.08
N PRO A 70 3.59 -12.69 -4.17
CA PRO A 70 4.01 -12.48 -5.57
C PRO A 70 4.14 -11.01 -6.00
N GLU A 71 3.75 -10.03 -5.22
CA GLU A 71 3.55 -8.63 -5.64
C GLU A 71 4.83 -8.01 -6.26
N GLN A 72 6.01 -8.28 -5.71
CA GLN A 72 7.25 -7.77 -6.32
C GLN A 72 7.54 -8.44 -7.66
N TRP A 73 7.27 -9.74 -7.80
CA TRP A 73 7.41 -10.41 -9.08
C TRP A 73 6.45 -9.84 -10.12
N ASP A 74 5.18 -9.62 -9.72
CA ASP A 74 4.14 -9.07 -10.59
C ASP A 74 4.53 -7.69 -11.13
N THR A 75 5.01 -6.79 -10.28
CA THR A 75 5.36 -5.43 -10.71
C THR A 75 6.60 -5.38 -11.61
N TYR A 76 7.61 -6.23 -11.38
CA TYR A 76 8.77 -6.35 -12.27
C TYR A 76 8.37 -6.93 -13.64
N THR A 77 7.58 -7.99 -13.63
CA THR A 77 7.13 -8.66 -14.86
C THR A 77 6.22 -7.74 -15.68
N SER A 78 5.32 -7.02 -15.04
CA SER A 78 4.44 -6.06 -15.69
C SER A 78 5.24 -4.92 -16.34
N ALA A 79 6.24 -4.38 -15.66
CA ALA A 79 7.08 -3.32 -16.22
C ALA A 79 7.82 -3.80 -17.47
N ALA A 80 8.38 -5.02 -17.46
CA ALA A 80 9.06 -5.60 -18.61
C ALA A 80 8.13 -5.82 -19.82
N GLY A 81 6.84 -6.08 -19.57
CA GLY A 81 5.81 -6.26 -20.61
C GLY A 81 5.09 -4.96 -21.01
N SER A 82 5.52 -3.81 -20.48
CA SER A 82 4.88 -2.51 -20.75
C SER A 82 5.81 -1.56 -21.50
N GLU A 83 5.25 -0.77 -22.42
CA GLU A 83 5.95 0.27 -23.15
C GLU A 83 5.88 1.61 -22.41
N PHE A 84 4.71 1.92 -21.87
CA PHE A 84 4.46 3.18 -21.18
C PHE A 84 4.19 2.92 -19.71
N LEU A 85 4.88 3.67 -18.85
CA LEU A 85 4.97 3.41 -17.43
C LEU A 85 4.50 4.66 -16.65
N PHE A 86 3.38 4.52 -15.96
CA PHE A 86 2.75 5.60 -15.20
C PHE A 86 3.03 5.39 -13.70
N ALA A 87 4.00 6.14 -13.20
CA ALA A 87 4.45 6.05 -11.82
C ALA A 87 3.56 6.88 -10.87
N PRO A 88 3.26 6.37 -9.65
CA PRO A 88 2.54 7.14 -8.64
C PRO A 88 3.31 8.36 -8.14
N VAL A 89 4.58 8.20 -7.84
CA VAL A 89 5.46 9.26 -7.31
C VAL A 89 6.83 9.22 -7.99
N SER A 90 7.63 10.27 -7.77
CA SER A 90 8.97 10.40 -8.39
C SER A 90 9.90 9.24 -8.03
N LEU A 91 9.83 8.73 -6.79
CA LEU A 91 10.63 7.58 -6.36
C LEU A 91 10.40 6.35 -7.24
N ASN A 92 9.14 6.09 -7.61
CA ASN A 92 8.81 4.96 -8.47
C ASN A 92 9.38 5.13 -9.88
N LYS A 93 9.34 6.35 -10.43
CA LYS A 93 10.01 6.68 -11.70
C LYS A 93 11.52 6.50 -11.60
N GLU A 94 12.14 6.92 -10.50
CA GLU A 94 13.58 6.73 -10.26
C GLU A 94 13.98 5.25 -10.24
N HIS A 95 13.15 4.38 -9.64
CA HIS A 95 13.39 2.94 -9.66
C HIS A 95 13.46 2.41 -11.10
N LEU A 96 12.50 2.79 -11.94
CA LEU A 96 12.45 2.38 -13.34
C LEU A 96 13.65 2.90 -14.15
N ILE A 97 14.06 4.16 -13.95
CA ILE A 97 15.25 4.72 -14.59
C ILE A 97 16.51 3.91 -14.20
N ARG A 98 16.68 3.59 -12.90
CA ARG A 98 17.81 2.78 -12.41
C ARG A 98 17.80 1.36 -12.96
N GLU A 99 16.65 0.85 -13.37
CA GLU A 99 16.48 -0.45 -14.01
C GLU A 99 16.66 -0.41 -15.53
N GLY A 100 16.91 0.78 -16.09
CA GLY A 100 17.23 0.97 -17.51
C GLY A 100 16.03 1.18 -18.42
N TYR A 101 14.84 1.46 -17.89
CA TYR A 101 13.69 1.83 -18.70
C TYR A 101 13.86 3.25 -19.28
N PRO A 102 13.40 3.52 -20.52
CA PRO A 102 13.53 4.80 -21.16
C PRO A 102 12.67 5.88 -20.48
N GLU A 103 13.29 7.00 -20.11
CA GLU A 103 12.63 8.05 -19.33
C GLU A 103 11.50 8.73 -20.10
N GLU A 104 11.60 8.84 -21.42
CA GLU A 104 10.59 9.40 -22.32
C GLU A 104 9.26 8.63 -22.31
N ASN A 105 9.29 7.38 -21.88
CA ASN A 105 8.11 6.52 -21.79
C ASN A 105 7.51 6.48 -20.36
N MET A 106 7.92 7.40 -19.48
CA MET A 106 7.51 7.41 -18.08
C MET A 106 6.88 8.72 -17.66
N TRP A 107 5.77 8.67 -16.94
CA TRP A 107 5.10 9.85 -16.35
C TRP A 107 4.80 9.63 -14.88
N VAL A 108 5.03 10.65 -14.06
CA VAL A 108 4.53 10.70 -12.68
C VAL A 108 3.13 11.29 -12.72
N ILE A 109 2.12 10.46 -12.50
CA ILE A 109 0.72 10.87 -12.64
C ILE A 109 0.00 11.03 -11.29
N GLY A 110 0.49 10.39 -10.23
CA GLY A 110 -0.17 10.24 -8.94
C GLY A 110 -0.70 8.82 -8.72
N GLY A 111 -1.29 8.56 -7.56
CA GLY A 111 -1.92 7.29 -7.23
C GLY A 111 -3.41 7.29 -7.55
N VAL A 112 -3.91 6.29 -8.25
CA VAL A 112 -5.33 6.20 -8.64
C VAL A 112 -6.29 6.10 -7.45
N VAL A 113 -5.78 5.71 -6.29
CA VAL A 113 -6.53 5.69 -5.02
C VAL A 113 -7.10 7.08 -4.65
N VAL A 114 -6.48 8.17 -5.11
CA VAL A 114 -6.98 9.54 -4.90
C VAL A 114 -8.37 9.72 -5.49
N ASP A 115 -8.53 9.33 -6.75
CA ASP A 115 -9.80 9.49 -7.47
C ASP A 115 -10.88 8.56 -6.87
N ALA A 116 -10.50 7.34 -6.46
CA ALA A 116 -11.40 6.41 -5.77
C ALA A 116 -11.89 6.99 -4.43
N LEU A 117 -10.97 7.57 -3.65
CA LEU A 117 -11.30 8.19 -2.37
C LEU A 117 -12.22 9.40 -2.54
N GLU A 118 -11.95 10.26 -3.55
CA GLU A 118 -12.80 11.42 -3.86
C GLU A 118 -14.22 11.01 -4.31
N LEU A 119 -14.34 9.90 -5.05
CA LEU A 119 -15.65 9.36 -5.42
C LEU A 119 -16.41 8.89 -4.18
N LYS A 120 -15.74 8.14 -3.29
CA LYS A 120 -16.37 7.61 -2.07
C LYS A 120 -16.80 8.69 -1.07
N ARG A 121 -16.04 9.78 -0.98
CA ARG A 121 -16.44 10.96 -0.18
C ARG A 121 -17.76 11.61 -0.63
N LYS A 122 -18.13 11.41 -1.89
CA LYS A 122 -19.37 11.94 -2.46
C LYS A 122 -20.56 11.00 -2.26
N GLU A 123 -20.32 9.73 -2.00
CA GLU A 123 -21.36 8.76 -1.70
C GLU A 123 -21.89 9.04 -0.28
N LYS A 124 -23.20 9.14 -0.16
CA LYS A 124 -23.87 9.27 1.14
C LYS A 124 -24.54 7.95 1.46
N GLU A 125 -24.08 7.33 2.52
CA GLU A 125 -24.75 6.17 3.08
C GLU A 125 -25.97 6.61 3.89
N GLU A 126 -27.00 5.76 3.95
CA GLU A 126 -28.20 6.02 4.78
C GLU A 126 -27.86 6.10 6.27
N LYS A 127 -26.85 5.34 6.70
CA LYS A 127 -26.36 5.26 8.08
C LYS A 127 -24.89 5.59 8.14
N SER A 128 -24.53 6.37 9.16
CA SER A 128 -23.13 6.60 9.51
C SER A 128 -22.47 5.31 10.03
N VAL A 129 -21.16 5.20 9.91
CA VAL A 129 -20.38 4.13 10.55
C VAL A 129 -20.63 4.08 12.06
N PHE A 130 -20.91 5.20 12.69
CA PHE A 130 -21.19 5.31 14.13
C PHE A 130 -22.60 4.83 14.48
N ASP A 131 -23.56 4.88 13.54
CA ASP A 131 -24.88 4.26 13.71
C ASP A 131 -24.77 2.73 13.64
N VAL A 132 -23.89 2.22 12.77
CA VAL A 132 -23.65 0.78 12.60
C VAL A 132 -22.79 0.21 13.74
N TYR A 133 -21.78 0.97 14.18
CA TYR A 133 -20.86 0.59 15.25
C TYR A 133 -20.76 1.69 16.34
N PRO A 134 -21.79 1.84 17.19
CA PRO A 134 -21.87 2.95 18.18
C PRO A 134 -20.68 2.97 19.17
N GLN A 135 -20.02 1.84 19.37
CA GLN A 135 -18.83 1.78 20.23
C GLN A 135 -17.70 2.71 19.74
N LEU A 136 -17.57 2.88 18.42
CA LEU A 136 -16.54 3.70 17.80
C LEU A 136 -16.68 5.19 18.09
N GLU A 137 -17.86 5.64 18.52
CA GLU A 137 -18.11 7.04 18.86
C GLU A 137 -17.37 7.50 20.12
N LYS A 138 -16.99 6.54 20.98
CA LYS A 138 -16.40 6.83 22.28
C LYS A 138 -14.89 6.59 22.29
N GLY A 139 -14.13 7.66 22.47
CA GLY A 139 -12.68 7.60 22.57
C GLY A 139 -11.98 7.54 21.22
N LYS A 140 -10.66 7.30 21.26
CA LYS A 140 -9.81 7.15 20.10
C LYS A 140 -9.46 5.69 19.91
N TRP A 141 -9.56 5.19 18.67
CA TRP A 141 -9.39 3.79 18.30
C TRP A 141 -8.20 3.58 17.39
N ILE A 142 -7.50 2.47 17.58
CA ILE A 142 -6.56 1.91 16.61
C ILE A 142 -7.34 0.86 15.80
N ARG A 143 -7.52 1.11 14.51
CA ARG A 143 -8.06 0.09 13.60
C ARG A 143 -6.95 -0.88 13.22
N VAL A 144 -7.25 -2.17 13.22
CA VAL A 144 -6.31 -3.25 12.87
C VAL A 144 -6.91 -4.09 11.76
N ASP A 145 -6.24 -4.11 10.61
CA ASP A 145 -6.56 -4.99 9.49
C ASP A 145 -5.28 -5.69 8.98
N ILE A 146 -5.26 -7.02 9.07
CA ILE A 146 -4.09 -7.85 8.73
C ILE A 146 -4.54 -9.00 7.85
N HIS A 147 -4.00 -9.11 6.64
CA HIS A 147 -4.42 -10.12 5.67
C HIS A 147 -3.29 -10.67 4.79
N ARG A 148 -2.11 -10.06 4.79
CA ARG A 148 -1.00 -10.51 3.95
C ARG A 148 -0.44 -11.85 4.44
N ARG A 149 -0.10 -12.73 3.49
CA ARG A 149 0.32 -14.12 3.76
C ARG A 149 1.54 -14.19 4.68
N GLU A 150 2.51 -13.29 4.52
CA GLU A 150 3.71 -13.24 5.35
C GLU A 150 3.41 -12.98 6.83
N ASN A 151 2.34 -12.25 7.14
CA ASN A 151 1.90 -11.97 8.52
C ASN A 151 1.04 -13.08 9.12
N LEU A 152 0.49 -13.93 8.27
CA LEU A 152 -0.32 -15.08 8.71
C LEU A 152 0.53 -16.33 9.01
N THR A 153 1.86 -16.19 9.05
CA THR A 153 2.76 -17.25 9.53
C THR A 153 2.69 -17.39 11.06
N PRO A 154 2.98 -18.57 11.64
CA PRO A 154 2.76 -18.84 13.07
C PRO A 154 3.39 -17.81 14.00
N ARG A 155 4.64 -17.43 13.73
CA ARG A 155 5.40 -16.49 14.57
C ARG A 155 4.87 -15.07 14.49
N ARG A 156 4.68 -14.56 13.26
CA ARG A 156 4.23 -13.18 13.05
C ARG A 156 2.80 -12.99 13.52
N PHE A 157 1.92 -13.94 13.18
CA PHE A 157 0.52 -13.84 13.56
C PHE A 157 0.31 -13.86 15.08
N ARG A 158 1.04 -14.74 15.80
CA ARG A 158 1.02 -14.72 17.28
C ARG A 158 1.57 -13.44 17.86
N ALA A 159 2.63 -12.86 17.25
CA ALA A 159 3.16 -11.57 17.69
C ALA A 159 2.12 -10.45 17.53
N ILE A 160 1.40 -10.43 16.41
CA ILE A 160 0.35 -9.43 16.13
C ILE A 160 -0.81 -9.58 17.11
N VAL A 161 -1.36 -10.79 17.27
CA VAL A 161 -2.47 -11.02 18.21
C VAL A 161 -2.08 -10.71 19.64
N GLY A 162 -0.86 -11.11 20.07
CA GLY A 162 -0.36 -10.78 21.39
C GLY A 162 -0.14 -9.27 21.62
N ALA A 163 0.27 -8.52 20.56
CA ALA A 163 0.35 -7.07 20.64
C ALA A 163 -1.05 -6.43 20.82
N ILE A 164 -2.08 -6.96 20.13
CA ILE A 164 -3.47 -6.53 20.31
C ILE A 164 -3.91 -6.78 21.76
N GLU A 165 -3.65 -7.99 22.32
CA GLU A 165 -3.95 -8.29 23.74
C GLU A 165 -3.28 -7.29 24.69
N ASN A 166 -2.00 -7.01 24.46
CA ASN A 166 -1.23 -6.07 25.27
C ASN A 166 -1.81 -4.64 25.20
N LEU A 167 -2.18 -4.16 24.01
CA LEU A 167 -2.77 -2.83 23.82
C LEU A 167 -4.13 -2.72 24.54
N VAL A 168 -5.01 -3.70 24.35
CA VAL A 168 -6.31 -3.77 25.03
C VAL A 168 -6.12 -3.82 26.56
N GLY A 169 -5.20 -4.65 27.04
CA GLY A 169 -4.85 -4.75 28.45
C GLY A 169 -4.28 -3.47 29.06
N LYS A 170 -3.70 -2.58 28.23
CA LYS A 170 -3.19 -1.25 28.62
C LYS A 170 -4.24 -0.14 28.44
N GLY A 171 -5.47 -0.48 28.12
CA GLY A 171 -6.59 0.47 28.02
C GLY A 171 -6.76 1.16 26.67
N PHE A 172 -6.00 0.77 25.63
CA PHE A 172 -6.21 1.30 24.28
C PHE A 172 -7.45 0.67 23.65
N ASN A 173 -8.22 1.49 22.90
CA ASN A 173 -9.34 0.97 22.13
C ASN A 173 -8.82 0.39 20.82
N VAL A 174 -9.17 -0.85 20.51
CA VAL A 174 -8.75 -1.57 19.31
C VAL A 174 -9.97 -2.07 18.54
N ASN A 175 -10.11 -1.65 17.29
CA ASN A 175 -11.06 -2.21 16.34
C ASN A 175 -10.34 -3.21 15.44
N PHE A 176 -10.57 -4.50 15.65
CA PHE A 176 -9.97 -5.58 14.89
C PHE A 176 -10.91 -6.06 13.79
N ILE A 177 -10.44 -5.98 12.55
CA ILE A 177 -11.18 -6.41 11.36
C ILE A 177 -10.80 -7.84 11.00
N GLU A 178 -11.77 -8.76 11.07
CA GLU A 178 -11.56 -10.15 10.68
C GLU A 178 -11.80 -10.32 9.18
N MET A 179 -10.72 -10.31 8.42
CA MET A 179 -10.72 -10.66 6.99
C MET A 179 -10.71 -12.19 6.80
N SER A 180 -11.07 -12.68 5.62
CA SER A 180 -11.15 -14.13 5.35
C SER A 180 -9.83 -14.85 5.65
N ALA A 181 -8.70 -14.28 5.25
CA ALA A 181 -7.39 -14.87 5.52
C ALA A 181 -7.04 -14.87 7.02
N THR A 182 -7.39 -13.80 7.74
CA THR A 182 -7.23 -13.65 9.19
C THR A 182 -8.08 -14.67 9.95
N ARG A 183 -9.33 -14.88 9.48
CA ARG A 183 -10.25 -15.90 10.01
C ARG A 183 -9.62 -17.27 9.95
N ASN A 184 -9.13 -17.66 8.78
CA ASN A 184 -8.48 -18.95 8.57
C ASN A 184 -7.25 -19.12 9.48
N ALA A 185 -6.45 -18.08 9.68
CA ALA A 185 -5.29 -18.12 10.56
C ALA A 185 -5.71 -18.27 12.04
N LEU A 186 -6.74 -17.55 12.51
CA LEU A 186 -7.28 -17.69 13.87
C LEU A 186 -7.76 -19.12 14.14
N ASP A 187 -8.43 -19.74 13.17
CA ASP A 187 -8.90 -21.11 13.28
C ASP A 187 -7.73 -22.10 13.26
N TYR A 188 -6.85 -21.99 12.28
CA TYR A 188 -5.72 -22.89 12.11
C TYR A 188 -4.77 -22.89 13.31
N TYR A 189 -4.47 -21.70 13.88
CA TYR A 189 -3.61 -21.58 15.07
C TYR A 189 -4.36 -21.72 16.40
N ARG A 190 -5.66 -22.05 16.37
CA ARG A 190 -6.52 -22.24 17.56
C ARG A 190 -6.54 -21.00 18.46
N MET A 191 -6.58 -19.79 17.87
CA MET A 191 -6.54 -18.54 18.61
C MET A 191 -7.93 -17.93 18.87
N ARG A 192 -9.02 -18.64 18.57
CA ARG A 192 -10.39 -18.19 18.84
C ARG A 192 -10.67 -17.89 20.31
N ASN A 193 -10.03 -18.63 21.21
CA ASN A 193 -10.17 -18.39 22.66
C ASN A 193 -9.63 -16.99 23.05
N VAL A 194 -8.54 -16.54 22.42
CA VAL A 194 -7.99 -15.20 22.62
C VAL A 194 -9.00 -14.15 22.19
N MET A 195 -9.56 -14.30 20.98
CA MET A 195 -10.60 -13.39 20.48
C MET A 195 -11.84 -13.38 21.38
N ALA A 196 -12.29 -14.54 21.85
CA ALA A 196 -13.42 -14.65 22.77
C ALA A 196 -13.18 -13.93 24.12
N LYS A 197 -11.94 -13.98 24.63
CA LYS A 197 -11.52 -13.24 25.82
C LYS A 197 -11.53 -11.73 25.56
N LEU A 198 -10.95 -11.27 24.46
CA LEU A 198 -10.89 -9.87 24.08
C LEU A 198 -12.28 -9.26 23.85
N LYS A 199 -13.21 -10.00 23.25
CA LYS A 199 -14.60 -9.54 23.02
C LYS A 199 -15.35 -9.17 24.31
N LYS A 200 -14.87 -9.60 25.48
CA LYS A 200 -15.44 -9.20 26.78
C LYS A 200 -14.94 -7.84 27.26
N CYS A 201 -13.91 -7.29 26.62
CA CYS A 201 -13.34 -5.99 26.96
C CYS A 201 -14.12 -4.87 26.25
N ARG A 202 -14.47 -3.81 26.97
CA ARG A 202 -15.23 -2.66 26.40
C ARG A 202 -14.44 -1.87 25.38
N ASN A 203 -13.12 -1.94 25.45
CA ASN A 203 -12.17 -1.27 24.56
C ASN A 203 -11.67 -2.18 23.41
N PHE A 204 -12.41 -3.25 23.11
CA PHE A 204 -12.13 -4.12 21.96
C PHE A 204 -13.38 -4.33 21.13
N LEU A 205 -13.34 -3.89 19.87
CA LEU A 205 -14.38 -4.11 18.89
C LEU A 205 -13.88 -5.06 17.80
N HIS A 206 -14.51 -6.21 17.69
CA HIS A 206 -14.20 -7.21 16.66
C HIS A 206 -15.31 -7.23 15.63
N THR A 207 -14.99 -6.87 14.40
CA THR A 207 -15.94 -6.86 13.29
C THR A 207 -15.43 -7.69 12.11
N ASN A 208 -16.32 -8.10 11.22
CA ASN A 208 -15.92 -8.53 9.88
C ASN A 208 -15.51 -7.31 9.05
N VAL A 209 -15.06 -7.56 7.81
CA VAL A 209 -14.88 -6.49 6.81
C VAL A 209 -16.19 -5.69 6.72
N TRP A 210 -16.06 -4.41 6.80
CA TRP A 210 -17.22 -3.52 6.65
C TRP A 210 -17.68 -3.56 5.20
N PRO A 211 -18.98 -3.77 4.94
CA PRO A 211 -19.48 -3.92 3.59
C PRO A 211 -19.35 -2.61 2.78
N GLU A 212 -19.56 -1.47 3.45
CA GLU A 212 -19.51 -0.16 2.81
C GLU A 212 -18.13 0.48 2.99
N TYR A 213 -17.46 0.72 1.87
CA TYR A 213 -16.15 1.39 1.90
C TYR A 213 -16.26 2.84 2.38
N ALA A 214 -17.39 3.49 2.13
CA ALA A 214 -17.68 4.83 2.66
C ALA A 214 -17.57 4.89 4.19
N HIS A 215 -17.98 3.84 4.91
CA HIS A 215 -17.81 3.74 6.36
C HIS A 215 -16.34 3.69 6.78
N VAL A 216 -15.48 3.05 5.98
CA VAL A 216 -14.04 3.01 6.24
C VAL A 216 -13.46 4.41 6.12
N VAL A 217 -13.82 5.14 5.06
CA VAL A 217 -13.37 6.52 4.83
C VAL A 217 -13.89 7.43 5.95
N GLU A 218 -15.17 7.38 6.28
CA GLU A 218 -15.80 8.16 7.35
C GLU A 218 -15.07 7.93 8.69
N PHE A 219 -14.79 6.67 9.03
CA PHE A 219 -14.08 6.36 10.26
C PHE A 219 -12.65 6.89 10.25
N PHE A 220 -11.90 6.72 9.16
CA PHE A 220 -10.54 7.24 9.05
C PHE A 220 -10.49 8.78 9.14
N GLU A 221 -11.47 9.47 8.57
CA GLU A 221 -11.56 10.94 8.65
C GLU A 221 -11.99 11.46 10.03
N SER A 222 -12.57 10.59 10.84
CA SER A 222 -13.09 10.97 12.15
C SER A 222 -11.98 11.25 13.17
N LYS A 223 -12.29 12.06 14.19
CA LYS A 223 -11.45 12.26 15.38
C LYS A 223 -11.31 11.00 16.25
N ASN A 224 -12.18 10.01 16.03
CA ASN A 224 -12.22 8.76 16.79
C ASN A 224 -11.24 7.71 16.23
N CYS A 225 -10.76 7.86 15.01
CA CYS A 225 -9.64 7.08 14.51
C CYS A 225 -8.32 7.75 14.92
N MET A 226 -7.52 7.11 15.74
CA MET A 226 -6.18 7.57 16.12
C MET A 226 -5.15 7.16 15.05
N ALA A 227 -5.18 5.90 14.65
CA ALA A 227 -4.26 5.33 13.68
C ALA A 227 -4.83 4.03 13.09
N ALA A 228 -4.27 3.55 11.99
CA ALA A 228 -4.52 2.21 11.51
C ALA A 228 -3.23 1.38 11.53
N LEU A 229 -3.29 0.19 12.14
CA LEU A 229 -2.25 -0.84 12.07
C LEU A 229 -2.64 -1.80 10.93
N THR A 230 -1.95 -1.71 9.80
CA THR A 230 -2.31 -2.41 8.58
C THR A 230 -1.10 -3.02 7.88
N ASP A 231 -1.32 -4.06 7.09
CA ASP A 231 -0.32 -4.60 6.16
C ASP A 231 -0.66 -4.32 4.67
N SER A 232 -1.72 -3.56 4.43
CA SER A 232 -2.17 -3.17 3.09
C SER A 232 -1.34 -2.03 2.50
N GLY A 233 -0.88 -2.16 1.24
CA GLY A 233 -0.22 -1.08 0.50
C GLY A 233 -1.17 0.08 0.21
N GLY A 234 -2.39 -0.21 -0.28
CA GLY A 234 -3.39 0.81 -0.61
C GLY A 234 -3.84 1.63 0.60
N VAL A 235 -4.02 0.99 1.77
CA VAL A 235 -4.39 1.69 3.01
C VAL A 235 -3.29 2.68 3.45
N GLN A 236 -2.00 2.39 3.19
CA GLN A 236 -0.92 3.35 3.46
C GLN A 236 -1.09 4.64 2.63
N GLU A 237 -1.47 4.50 1.36
CA GLU A 237 -1.75 5.64 0.47
C GLU A 237 -3.00 6.40 0.92
N GLU A 238 -4.09 5.69 1.21
CA GLU A 238 -5.35 6.27 1.70
C GLU A 238 -5.14 7.09 2.97
N LEU A 239 -4.44 6.55 3.96
CA LEU A 239 -4.17 7.24 5.22
C LEU A 239 -3.28 8.48 5.03
N ASN A 240 -2.30 8.43 4.12
CA ASN A 240 -1.55 9.63 3.74
C ASN A 240 -2.47 10.70 3.14
N LEU A 241 -3.38 10.33 2.24
CA LEU A 241 -4.32 11.25 1.59
C LEU A 241 -5.35 11.84 2.57
N ILE A 242 -5.87 11.00 3.47
CA ILE A 242 -6.84 11.41 4.48
C ILE A 242 -6.17 12.32 5.53
N GLY A 243 -4.90 12.08 5.87
CA GLY A 243 -4.19 12.73 6.96
C GLY A 243 -4.44 11.99 8.27
N LYS A 244 -4.21 10.70 8.25
CA LYS A 244 -4.31 9.84 9.42
C LYS A 244 -3.02 9.03 9.60
N ALA A 245 -2.59 8.85 10.83
CA ALA A 245 -1.38 8.10 11.14
C ALA A 245 -1.50 6.64 10.68
N CYS A 246 -0.53 6.19 9.88
CA CYS A 246 -0.40 4.81 9.44
C CYS A 246 0.66 4.07 10.24
N LEU A 247 0.34 2.86 10.68
CA LEU A 247 1.26 1.94 11.34
C LEU A 247 1.36 0.69 10.46
N THR A 248 2.44 0.56 9.69
CA THR A 248 2.59 -0.55 8.75
C THR A 248 3.11 -1.79 9.46
N CYS A 249 2.25 -2.80 9.61
CA CYS A 249 2.58 -4.09 10.23
C CYS A 249 3.34 -4.98 9.25
N ARG A 250 4.60 -4.63 8.94
CA ARG A 250 5.44 -5.36 7.98
C ARG A 250 6.92 -5.22 8.35
N LEU A 251 7.82 -5.93 7.67
CA LEU A 251 9.28 -5.74 7.78
C LEU A 251 9.82 -4.79 6.71
N SER A 252 9.06 -4.59 5.66
CA SER A 252 9.33 -3.73 4.50
C SER A 252 8.03 -3.14 4.00
N THR A 253 8.10 -2.13 3.14
CA THR A 253 6.92 -1.60 2.46
C THR A 253 7.22 -1.31 1.00
N ASP A 254 6.22 -1.45 0.16
CA ASP A 254 6.17 -1.04 -1.23
C ASP A 254 5.70 0.41 -1.42
N ARG A 255 5.46 1.11 -0.30
CA ARG A 255 5.14 2.54 -0.21
C ARG A 255 6.11 3.27 0.73
N PRO A 256 7.44 3.11 0.54
CA PRO A 256 8.45 3.68 1.44
C PRO A 256 8.41 5.20 1.51
N GLU A 257 7.95 5.87 0.45
CA GLU A 257 7.73 7.32 0.38
C GLU A 257 6.77 7.83 1.44
N THR A 258 5.78 7.02 1.87
CA THR A 258 4.87 7.38 2.97
C THR A 258 5.59 7.48 4.31
N VAL A 259 6.73 6.77 4.45
CA VAL A 259 7.55 6.77 5.67
C VAL A 259 8.58 7.89 5.62
N PHE A 260 9.55 7.84 4.72
CA PHE A 260 10.70 8.76 4.76
C PHE A 260 10.47 10.12 4.07
N ASP A 261 9.59 10.20 3.06
CA ASP A 261 9.29 11.48 2.39
C ASP A 261 8.12 12.19 3.08
N ALA A 262 6.96 11.54 3.22
CA ALA A 262 5.80 12.14 3.87
C ALA A 262 5.86 12.12 5.39
N LYS A 263 6.44 11.09 6.00
CA LYS A 263 6.43 10.85 7.46
C LYS A 263 5.02 10.67 8.04
N SER A 264 4.10 10.13 7.23
CA SER A 264 2.72 9.80 7.61
C SER A 264 2.57 8.36 8.08
N ASN A 265 3.64 7.57 7.97
CA ASN A 265 3.65 6.14 8.19
C ASN A 265 4.89 5.71 8.98
N ILE A 266 4.74 4.71 9.85
CA ILE A 266 5.84 4.09 10.61
C ILE A 266 5.70 2.58 10.49
N ILE A 267 6.79 1.89 10.16
CA ILE A 267 6.81 0.43 10.15
C ILE A 267 6.84 -0.10 11.59
N VAL A 268 5.86 -0.92 11.92
CA VAL A 268 5.73 -1.66 13.18
C VAL A 268 5.95 -3.14 12.88
N PRO A 269 7.21 -3.62 12.93
CA PRO A 269 7.53 -4.96 12.47
C PRO A 269 6.98 -6.05 13.39
N PRO A 270 6.33 -7.10 12.85
CA PRO A 270 5.76 -8.19 13.65
C PRO A 270 6.82 -9.19 14.13
N ILE A 271 7.80 -8.70 14.90
CA ILE A 271 8.94 -9.45 15.43
C ILE A 271 8.55 -10.21 16.70
N SER A 272 7.91 -9.51 17.62
CA SER A 272 7.31 -10.04 18.85
C SER A 272 6.20 -9.13 19.35
N SER A 273 5.29 -9.66 20.15
CA SER A 273 4.19 -8.88 20.75
C SER A 273 4.71 -7.71 21.57
N ASP A 274 5.75 -7.93 22.36
CA ASP A 274 6.34 -6.90 23.23
C ASP A 274 7.00 -5.77 22.43
N TYR A 275 7.71 -6.13 21.35
CA TYR A 275 8.35 -5.13 20.49
C TYR A 275 7.31 -4.27 19.78
N MET A 276 6.32 -4.91 19.14
CA MET A 276 5.19 -4.20 18.50
C MET A 276 4.50 -3.28 19.50
N THR A 277 4.18 -3.81 20.69
CA THR A 277 3.52 -3.03 21.74
C THR A 277 4.35 -1.80 22.13
N LYS A 278 5.67 -1.95 22.33
CA LYS A 278 6.57 -0.82 22.66
C LYS A 278 6.55 0.26 21.58
N VAL A 279 6.67 -0.12 20.30
CA VAL A 279 6.62 0.83 19.18
C VAL A 279 5.28 1.56 19.13
N ILE A 280 4.16 0.82 19.18
CA ILE A 280 2.83 1.42 19.12
C ILE A 280 2.57 2.34 20.32
N LEU A 281 2.98 1.95 21.52
CA LEU A 281 2.82 2.77 22.73
C LEU A 281 3.65 4.05 22.68
N HIS A 282 4.86 4.01 22.13
CA HIS A 282 5.69 5.19 21.94
C HIS A 282 4.97 6.20 21.04
N ILE A 283 4.48 5.74 19.90
CA ILE A 283 3.74 6.57 18.93
C ILE A 283 2.44 7.10 19.55
N ALA A 284 1.64 6.23 20.14
CA ALA A 284 0.30 6.57 20.65
C ALA A 284 0.32 7.51 21.87
N LYS A 285 1.45 7.63 22.57
CA LYS A 285 1.65 8.55 23.71
C LYS A 285 2.28 9.88 23.29
N ASP A 286 2.78 9.97 22.08
CA ASP A 286 3.38 11.19 21.54
C ASP A 286 2.39 11.92 20.63
N ASP A 287 1.62 12.83 21.23
CA ASP A 287 0.65 13.66 20.49
C ASP A 287 1.32 14.53 19.42
N SER A 288 2.59 14.89 19.57
CA SER A 288 3.35 15.69 18.60
C SER A 288 3.65 14.85 17.36
N LEU A 289 4.11 13.61 17.57
CA LEU A 289 4.38 12.66 16.50
C LEU A 289 3.11 12.33 15.72
N ILE A 290 2.01 12.01 16.41
CA ILE A 290 0.71 11.74 15.77
C ILE A 290 0.25 12.94 14.95
N ARG A 291 0.27 14.16 15.50
CA ARG A 291 -0.09 15.38 14.75
C ARG A 291 0.83 15.63 13.55
N GLY A 292 2.13 15.36 13.72
CA GLY A 292 3.09 15.43 12.60
C GLY A 292 2.72 14.49 11.47
N MET A 293 2.36 13.24 11.79
CA MET A 293 1.91 12.26 10.80
C MET A 293 0.59 12.66 10.13
N GLU A 294 -0.36 13.19 10.88
CA GLU A 294 -1.67 13.64 10.35
C GLU A 294 -1.53 14.86 9.41
N ASN A 295 -0.60 15.76 9.70
CA ASN A 295 -0.32 16.95 8.89
C ASN A 295 0.74 16.73 7.79
N ALA A 296 1.10 15.49 7.54
CA ALA A 296 2.11 15.12 6.58
C ALA A 296 1.76 15.55 5.14
N LYS A 297 2.80 15.71 4.32
CA LYS A 297 2.65 15.98 2.89
C LYS A 297 1.82 14.89 2.19
N LYS A 298 0.85 15.31 1.38
CA LYS A 298 0.08 14.42 0.51
C LYS A 298 0.88 14.11 -0.76
N LEU A 299 1.14 12.84 -1.04
CA LEU A 299 2.09 12.45 -2.08
C LEU A 299 1.44 12.16 -3.44
N TYR A 300 0.22 11.67 -3.46
CA TYR A 300 -0.34 10.98 -4.62
C TYR A 300 -1.13 11.86 -5.60
N GLY A 301 -1.02 13.18 -5.49
CA GLY A 301 -1.55 14.11 -6.47
C GLY A 301 -3.08 14.29 -6.45
N ALA A 302 -3.65 14.60 -7.62
CA ALA A 302 -5.09 14.77 -7.83
C ALA A 302 -5.45 14.54 -9.30
N LYS A 303 -6.71 14.15 -9.59
CA LYS A 303 -7.25 13.94 -10.95
C LYS A 303 -6.40 12.99 -11.78
N VAL A 304 -6.00 11.89 -11.15
CA VAL A 304 -4.99 10.96 -11.70
C VAL A 304 -5.51 10.26 -12.95
N GLY A 305 -6.75 9.80 -12.94
CA GLY A 305 -7.40 9.19 -14.09
C GLY A 305 -7.49 10.14 -15.29
N GLN A 306 -7.80 11.43 -15.05
CA GLN A 306 -7.82 12.44 -16.13
C GLN A 306 -6.44 12.64 -16.74
N LYS A 307 -5.38 12.68 -15.92
CA LYS A 307 -3.99 12.76 -16.40
C LYS A 307 -3.63 11.53 -17.23
N ALA A 308 -3.93 10.34 -16.73
CA ALA A 308 -3.68 9.09 -17.45
C ALA A 308 -4.35 9.08 -18.82
N VAL A 309 -5.66 9.37 -18.88
CA VAL A 309 -6.44 9.42 -20.11
C VAL A 309 -5.88 10.46 -21.09
N SER A 310 -5.48 11.64 -20.61
CA SER A 310 -4.90 12.69 -21.45
C SER A 310 -3.59 12.21 -22.11
N ILE A 311 -2.71 11.58 -21.33
CA ILE A 311 -1.43 11.05 -21.86
C ILE A 311 -1.71 9.93 -22.87
N ILE A 312 -2.55 8.96 -22.55
CA ILE A 312 -2.92 7.87 -23.45
C ILE A 312 -3.50 8.40 -24.75
N SER A 313 -4.43 9.36 -24.70
CA SER A 313 -5.02 9.97 -25.87
C SER A 313 -3.98 10.64 -26.77
N ASN A 314 -2.99 11.30 -26.17
CA ASN A 314 -1.90 11.93 -26.92
C ASN A 314 -0.97 10.91 -27.57
N LEU A 315 -0.65 9.81 -26.85
CA LEU A 315 0.15 8.71 -27.41
C LEU A 315 -0.57 8.04 -28.60
N MET A 316 -1.86 7.81 -28.47
CA MET A 316 -2.68 7.25 -29.58
C MET A 316 -2.70 8.17 -30.80
N LYS A 317 -2.83 9.50 -30.61
CA LYS A 317 -2.82 10.47 -31.73
C LYS A 317 -1.47 10.53 -32.44
N LYS A 318 -0.36 10.37 -31.69
CA LYS A 318 0.98 10.36 -32.28
C LYS A 318 1.32 9.06 -32.99
N GLY A 319 0.53 7.99 -32.79
CA GLY A 319 0.81 6.67 -33.35
C GLY A 319 2.07 6.05 -32.80
N GLU A 320 2.37 6.30 -31.50
CA GLU A 320 3.52 5.70 -30.81
C GLU A 320 3.47 4.18 -30.89
N ARG A 321 4.60 3.57 -31.26
CA ARG A 321 4.73 2.13 -31.44
C ARG A 321 5.81 1.55 -30.54
N PRO A 322 5.67 0.31 -30.10
CA PRO A 322 6.74 -0.42 -29.41
C PRO A 322 7.95 -0.60 -30.37
N PHE A 323 9.12 -0.85 -29.79
CA PHE A 323 10.37 -1.07 -30.54
C PHE A 323 10.85 0.15 -31.37
N LYS A 324 10.57 1.35 -30.88
CA LYS A 324 10.89 2.62 -31.53
C LYS A 324 12.32 2.68 -32.05
N TRP A 325 13.32 2.28 -31.23
CA TRP A 325 14.72 2.29 -31.61
C TRP A 325 15.00 1.48 -32.87
N ALA A 326 14.49 0.25 -32.96
CA ALA A 326 14.69 -0.60 -34.13
C ALA A 326 14.08 0.01 -35.40
N HIS A 327 12.89 0.57 -35.29
CA HIS A 327 12.25 1.28 -36.40
C HIS A 327 13.07 2.51 -36.84
N GLU A 328 13.52 3.33 -35.92
CA GLU A 328 14.34 4.51 -36.20
C GLU A 328 15.67 4.13 -36.80
N ALA A 329 16.41 3.17 -36.18
CA ALA A 329 17.71 2.74 -36.65
C ALA A 329 17.70 2.07 -38.01
N LEU A 330 16.63 1.31 -38.30
CA LEU A 330 16.48 0.59 -39.56
C LEU A 330 15.64 1.32 -40.62
N GLY A 331 15.06 2.49 -40.26
CA GLY A 331 14.19 3.24 -41.17
C GLY A 331 12.84 2.60 -41.46
N LEU A 332 12.40 1.64 -40.68
CA LEU A 332 11.20 0.84 -40.91
C LEU A 332 9.88 1.60 -40.76
N TRP A 333 9.92 2.81 -40.14
CA TRP A 333 8.73 3.66 -40.03
C TRP A 333 8.10 4.09 -41.35
N LYS A 334 8.87 4.03 -42.45
CA LYS A 334 8.41 4.43 -43.78
C LYS A 334 7.61 3.31 -44.47
N GLU A 335 7.72 2.09 -43.99
CA GLU A 335 7.00 0.95 -44.52
C GLU A 335 5.64 0.81 -43.86
N LYS A 336 4.59 0.62 -44.66
CA LYS A 336 3.28 0.25 -44.13
C LYS A 336 3.32 -1.20 -43.71
N SER A 337 3.70 -1.46 -42.48
CA SER A 337 3.72 -2.80 -41.91
C SER A 337 2.31 -3.39 -41.94
N LYS A 338 2.16 -4.54 -42.54
CA LYS A 338 0.93 -5.33 -42.52
C LYS A 338 0.89 -6.38 -41.44
N GLY A 339 1.58 -6.12 -40.31
CA GLY A 339 1.66 -7.03 -39.15
C GLY A 339 2.69 -8.15 -39.36
N ILE A 340 3.26 -8.66 -38.26
CA ILE A 340 4.26 -9.76 -38.23
C ILE A 340 5.64 -9.40 -38.84
N GLU A 341 6.17 -8.22 -38.50
CA GLU A 341 7.52 -7.84 -38.92
C GLU A 341 8.61 -8.43 -38.03
N TYR A 342 8.26 -9.15 -36.96
CA TYR A 342 9.15 -9.65 -35.92
C TYR A 342 9.13 -11.17 -35.73
N LEU A 343 8.54 -11.90 -36.68
CA LEU A 343 8.60 -13.37 -36.69
C LEU A 343 9.54 -13.86 -37.74
#